data_e0a05ebc316918f8780562a8fa0474d5
#
_entry.id   e0a05ebc316918f8780562a8fa0474d5
#
_cell.length_a   1.000
_cell.length_b   1.000
_cell.length_c   1.000
_cell.angle_alpha   90.00
_cell.angle_beta   90.00
_cell.angle_gamma   90.00
#
_symmetry.space_group_name_H-M   'P 1'
#
loop_
_entity.id
_entity.type
_entity.pdbx_description
1 polymer ?
#
loop_
_entity_poly.entity_id
_entity_poly.type
_entity_poly.pdbx_seq_one_letter_code
_entity_poly.pdbx_strand_id
1 'polypeptide(L)'
;MGIKIVQRKKIYEEVAEQLMALIKSGELLPGDRLDSVEELSRQFDVGRSTIREALTALRAMGLIEMKQGEGTFVKNFDGRTLGIPLASALLMTKKDIAELLEVRRVLEVGMVKSAAENRTMEDLAALKGHLQEMYDHTDQPKIAEQADLAFHYTIAKATHNEMLQSLFKTVNDVMSEVIHDTRLICLYDEQTTFETLNAQHLHIFNAIESQNIDQANEAMTTHLQFVEDVLNSYVAEQKEG
;
A
#
# COMPACT_ATOMS: atom_id res chain seq x y z
N MET A 1 -38.75 -14.25 -26.92
CA MET A 1 -38.74 -12.79 -26.73
C MET A 1 -37.98 -12.51 -25.43
N GLY A 2 -36.71 -12.10 -25.51
CA GLY A 2 -35.92 -11.75 -24.32
C GLY A 2 -36.18 -10.28 -23.96
N ILE A 3 -36.80 -10.04 -22.83
CA ILE A 3 -36.98 -8.69 -22.29
C ILE A 3 -35.62 -8.25 -21.73
N LYS A 4 -34.95 -7.28 -22.36
CA LYS A 4 -33.81 -6.59 -21.81
C LYS A 4 -34.30 -5.69 -20.68
N ILE A 5 -33.90 -6.01 -19.43
CA ILE A 5 -34.12 -5.12 -18.27
C ILE A 5 -33.26 -3.87 -18.51
N VAL A 6 -33.89 -2.74 -18.79
CA VAL A 6 -33.24 -1.43 -18.82
C VAL A 6 -33.00 -1.04 -17.34
N GLN A 7 -31.78 -1.16 -16.82
CA GLN A 7 -31.43 -0.57 -15.54
C GLN A 7 -31.50 0.95 -15.67
N ARG A 8 -32.56 1.56 -15.13
CA ARG A 8 -32.59 3.00 -14.93
C ARG A 8 -31.54 3.38 -13.89
N LYS A 9 -30.65 4.28 -14.24
CA LYS A 9 -29.69 4.88 -13.30
C LYS A 9 -30.47 5.48 -12.14
N LYS A 10 -30.03 5.26 -10.92
CA LYS A 10 -30.71 5.79 -9.75
C LYS A 10 -30.40 7.28 -9.64
N ILE A 11 -31.38 8.10 -9.23
CA ILE A 11 -31.24 9.56 -9.18
C ILE A 11 -30.05 9.99 -8.31
N TYR A 12 -29.76 9.27 -7.20
CA TYR A 12 -28.60 9.60 -6.36
C TYR A 12 -27.26 9.38 -7.09
N GLU A 13 -27.19 8.44 -8.05
CA GLU A 13 -25.97 8.20 -8.85
C GLU A 13 -25.74 9.38 -9.80
N GLU A 14 -26.79 9.93 -10.39
CA GLU A 14 -26.70 11.11 -11.26
C GLU A 14 -26.24 12.34 -10.47
N VAL A 15 -26.78 12.56 -9.27
CA VAL A 15 -26.35 13.64 -8.36
C VAL A 15 -24.86 13.46 -7.97
N ALA A 16 -24.46 12.24 -7.59
CA ALA A 16 -23.08 11.96 -7.22
C ALA A 16 -22.11 12.22 -8.39
N GLU A 17 -22.49 11.84 -9.61
CA GLU A 17 -21.68 12.10 -10.81
C GLU A 17 -21.54 13.58 -11.13
N GLN A 18 -22.60 14.38 -10.99
CA GLN A 18 -22.54 15.82 -11.21
C GLN A 18 -21.63 16.49 -10.17
N LEU A 19 -21.77 16.15 -8.89
CA LEU A 19 -20.85 16.64 -7.85
C LEU A 19 -19.40 16.20 -8.10
N MET A 20 -19.19 14.97 -8.55
CA MET A 20 -17.86 14.48 -8.95
C MET A 20 -17.31 15.27 -10.15
N ALA A 21 -18.15 15.64 -11.11
CA ALA A 21 -17.74 16.46 -12.26
C ALA A 21 -17.28 17.85 -11.82
N LEU A 22 -17.97 18.49 -10.86
CA LEU A 22 -17.55 19.78 -10.29
C LEU A 22 -16.20 19.69 -9.55
N ILE A 23 -15.93 18.59 -8.86
CA ILE A 23 -14.62 18.34 -8.23
C ILE A 23 -13.55 18.15 -9.31
N LYS A 24 -13.82 17.37 -10.35
CA LYS A 24 -12.87 17.11 -11.45
C LYS A 24 -12.58 18.35 -12.29
N SER A 25 -13.59 19.23 -12.52
CA SER A 25 -13.39 20.48 -13.26
C SER A 25 -12.63 21.54 -12.45
N GLY A 26 -12.50 21.35 -11.12
CA GLY A 26 -11.90 22.33 -10.23
C GLY A 26 -12.86 23.45 -9.82
N GLU A 27 -14.14 23.32 -10.09
CA GLU A 27 -15.17 24.24 -9.57
C GLU A 27 -15.40 24.04 -8.05
N LEU A 28 -15.18 22.82 -7.57
CA LEU A 28 -15.06 22.48 -6.17
C LEU A 28 -13.62 22.04 -5.87
N LEU A 29 -12.89 22.83 -5.14
CA LEU A 29 -11.49 22.57 -4.78
C LEU A 29 -11.36 21.66 -3.54
N PRO A 30 -10.25 20.93 -3.40
CA PRO A 30 -9.94 20.24 -2.17
C PRO A 30 -9.97 21.19 -0.97
N GLY A 31 -10.69 20.80 0.08
CA GLY A 31 -10.93 21.63 1.26
C GLY A 31 -12.21 22.48 1.21
N ASP A 32 -12.82 22.64 0.06
CA ASP A 32 -14.07 23.40 -0.06
C ASP A 32 -15.20 22.71 0.67
N ARG A 33 -16.06 23.54 1.28
CA ARG A 33 -17.26 23.08 1.93
C ARG A 33 -18.40 22.98 0.91
N LEU A 34 -19.02 21.79 0.82
CA LEU A 34 -20.23 21.61 0.04
C LEU A 34 -21.42 22.32 0.72
N ASP A 35 -22.38 22.72 -0.09
CA ASP A 35 -23.65 23.23 0.38
C ASP A 35 -24.37 22.23 1.29
N SER A 36 -25.28 22.73 2.11
CA SER A 36 -26.08 21.88 2.99
C SER A 36 -26.97 20.93 2.22
N VAL A 37 -27.36 19.80 2.83
CA VAL A 37 -28.30 18.83 2.23
C VAL A 37 -29.59 19.52 1.76
N GLU A 38 -30.01 20.57 2.45
CA GLU A 38 -31.20 21.34 2.11
C GLU A 38 -30.99 22.18 0.86
N GLU A 39 -29.84 22.82 0.76
CA GLU A 39 -29.46 23.65 -0.38
C GLU A 39 -29.24 22.76 -1.62
N LEU A 40 -28.47 21.69 -1.51
CA LEU A 40 -28.26 20.73 -2.59
C LEU A 40 -29.60 20.10 -3.06
N SER A 41 -30.52 19.81 -2.12
CA SER A 41 -31.86 19.32 -2.46
C SER A 41 -32.65 20.30 -3.33
N ARG A 42 -32.49 21.60 -3.09
CA ARG A 42 -33.10 22.64 -3.91
C ARG A 42 -32.40 22.81 -5.27
N GLN A 43 -31.09 22.81 -5.28
CA GLN A 43 -30.32 23.01 -6.52
C GLN A 43 -30.52 21.85 -7.52
N PHE A 44 -30.54 20.61 -7.02
CA PHE A 44 -30.74 19.42 -7.84
C PHE A 44 -32.20 19.05 -8.05
N ASP A 45 -33.14 19.75 -7.42
CA ASP A 45 -34.59 19.46 -7.46
C ASP A 45 -34.91 17.98 -7.11
N VAL A 46 -34.25 17.45 -6.05
CA VAL A 46 -34.42 16.09 -5.57
C VAL A 46 -34.66 16.03 -4.06
N GLY A 47 -35.15 14.90 -3.57
CA GLY A 47 -35.38 14.70 -2.14
C GLY A 47 -34.09 14.71 -1.31
N ARG A 48 -34.17 15.17 -0.06
CA ARG A 48 -33.02 15.18 0.88
C ARG A 48 -32.43 13.79 1.12
N SER A 49 -33.23 12.72 1.03
CA SER A 49 -32.77 11.33 1.10
C SER A 49 -31.82 11.01 -0.05
N THR A 50 -32.17 11.42 -1.26
CA THR A 50 -31.36 11.22 -2.48
C THR A 50 -30.01 11.94 -2.35
N ILE A 51 -29.99 13.17 -1.84
CA ILE A 51 -28.74 13.90 -1.57
C ILE A 51 -27.87 13.15 -0.54
N ARG A 52 -28.47 12.65 0.55
CA ARG A 52 -27.72 11.91 1.57
C ARG A 52 -27.13 10.61 1.02
N GLU A 53 -27.85 9.92 0.14
CA GLU A 53 -27.35 8.73 -0.57
C GLU A 53 -26.18 9.08 -1.48
N ALA A 54 -26.30 10.17 -2.28
CA ALA A 54 -25.24 10.66 -3.15
C ALA A 54 -23.98 11.05 -2.36
N LEU A 55 -24.14 11.81 -1.29
CA LEU A 55 -23.01 12.19 -0.40
C LEU A 55 -22.40 10.96 0.27
N THR A 56 -23.20 9.96 0.64
CA THR A 56 -22.68 8.70 1.20
C THR A 56 -21.85 7.94 0.18
N ALA A 57 -22.29 7.89 -1.09
CA ALA A 57 -21.52 7.30 -2.17
C ALA A 57 -20.19 8.04 -2.41
N LEU A 58 -20.20 9.37 -2.49
CA LEU A 58 -18.98 10.18 -2.63
C LEU A 58 -18.01 10.01 -1.47
N ARG A 59 -18.53 9.88 -0.24
CA ARG A 59 -17.70 9.58 0.95
C ARG A 59 -17.08 8.19 0.86
N ALA A 60 -17.84 7.18 0.43
CA ALA A 60 -17.32 5.83 0.23
C ALA A 60 -16.23 5.78 -0.85
N MET A 61 -16.32 6.64 -1.87
CA MET A 61 -15.28 6.83 -2.90
C MET A 61 -14.07 7.64 -2.39
N GLY A 62 -14.12 8.19 -1.16
CA GLY A 62 -13.04 8.98 -0.60
C GLY A 62 -12.92 10.41 -1.15
N LEU A 63 -13.93 10.91 -1.87
CA LEU A 63 -13.92 12.24 -2.48
C LEU A 63 -14.33 13.35 -1.53
N ILE A 64 -15.12 13.03 -0.51
CA ILE A 64 -15.59 13.97 0.52
C ILE A 64 -15.43 13.40 1.91
N GLU A 65 -15.38 14.29 2.90
CA GLU A 65 -15.47 13.97 4.33
C GLU A 65 -16.63 14.71 4.98
N MET A 66 -17.29 14.03 5.93
CA MET A 66 -18.36 14.62 6.72
C MET A 66 -17.88 14.84 8.15
N LYS A 67 -17.83 16.09 8.58
CA LYS A 67 -17.47 16.49 9.95
C LYS A 67 -18.73 16.80 10.74
N GLN A 68 -18.91 16.13 11.88
CA GLN A 68 -20.11 16.30 12.69
C GLN A 68 -20.23 17.75 13.19
N GLY A 69 -21.33 18.38 12.87
CA GLY A 69 -21.59 19.80 13.24
C GLY A 69 -20.92 20.84 12.35
N GLU A 70 -19.95 20.48 11.53
CA GLU A 70 -19.20 21.42 10.70
C GLU A 70 -19.65 21.41 9.23
N GLY A 71 -20.08 20.24 8.73
CA GLY A 71 -20.56 20.09 7.35
C GLY A 71 -19.84 19.01 6.56
N THR A 72 -20.01 19.08 5.24
CA THR A 72 -19.37 18.17 4.27
C THR A 72 -18.33 18.95 3.48
N PHE A 73 -17.14 18.37 3.32
CA PHE A 73 -16.00 19.03 2.67
C PHE A 73 -15.44 18.13 1.56
N VAL A 74 -14.96 18.74 0.48
CA VAL A 74 -14.15 18.03 -0.52
C VAL A 74 -12.85 17.60 0.15
N LYS A 75 -12.52 16.32 0.03
CA LYS A 75 -11.32 15.78 0.68
C LYS A 75 -10.07 16.24 -0.07
N ASN A 76 -9.06 16.66 0.67
CA ASN A 76 -7.74 16.86 0.08
C ASN A 76 -7.23 15.52 -0.44
N PHE A 77 -6.55 15.54 -1.59
CA PHE A 77 -5.82 14.36 -2.04
C PHE A 77 -4.77 14.02 -0.99
N ASP A 78 -4.96 12.89 -0.36
CA ASP A 78 -3.98 12.33 0.56
C ASP A 78 -3.39 11.10 -0.11
N GLY A 79 -2.21 11.26 -0.73
CA GLY A 79 -1.46 10.16 -1.34
C GLY A 79 -1.14 9.03 -0.35
N ARG A 80 -1.36 9.26 0.95
CA ARG A 80 -1.22 8.30 2.04
C ARG A 80 -2.43 7.34 2.16
N THR A 81 -3.47 7.53 1.37
CA THR A 81 -4.72 6.73 1.44
C THR A 81 -4.96 5.86 0.20
N LEU A 82 -3.90 5.40 -0.45
CA LEU A 82 -4.02 4.38 -1.49
C LEU A 82 -4.12 3.03 -0.77
N GLY A 83 -5.34 2.50 -0.57
CA GLY A 83 -5.55 1.27 0.20
C GLY A 83 -6.33 0.20 -0.56
N ILE A 84 -5.81 -1.02 -0.58
CA ILE A 84 -6.60 -2.22 -0.81
C ILE A 84 -7.32 -2.51 0.51
N PRO A 85 -8.66 -2.78 0.52
CA PRO A 85 -9.33 -3.16 1.74
C PRO A 85 -8.70 -4.43 2.33
N LEU A 86 -8.10 -4.35 3.51
CA LEU A 86 -7.40 -5.47 4.16
C LEU A 86 -8.32 -6.71 4.32
N ALA A 87 -9.62 -6.50 4.52
CA ALA A 87 -10.60 -7.58 4.61
C ALA A 87 -10.71 -8.45 3.33
N SER A 88 -10.34 -7.92 2.16
CA SER A 88 -10.30 -8.71 0.93
C SER A 88 -9.00 -9.50 0.76
N ALA A 89 -7.97 -9.19 1.50
CA ALA A 89 -6.70 -9.91 1.45
C ALA A 89 -6.83 -11.38 1.89
N LEU A 90 -7.70 -11.64 2.87
CA LEU A 90 -8.01 -13.01 3.34
C LEU A 90 -8.66 -13.92 2.29
N LEU A 91 -9.13 -13.36 1.17
CA LEU A 91 -9.72 -14.10 0.05
C LEU A 91 -8.72 -14.37 -1.09
N MET A 92 -7.45 -13.99 -0.93
CA MET A 92 -6.43 -14.15 -1.97
C MET A 92 -6.09 -15.61 -2.22
N THR A 93 -6.04 -15.96 -3.49
CA THR A 93 -5.57 -17.25 -3.96
C THR A 93 -4.05 -17.29 -4.07
N LYS A 94 -3.46 -18.48 -4.28
CA LYS A 94 -2.01 -18.61 -4.55
C LYS A 94 -1.56 -17.77 -5.75
N LYS A 95 -2.41 -17.64 -6.77
CA LYS A 95 -2.15 -16.80 -7.94
C LYS A 95 -2.09 -15.32 -7.53
N ASP A 96 -3.05 -14.87 -6.73
CA ASP A 96 -3.10 -13.48 -6.26
C ASP A 96 -1.87 -13.13 -5.40
N ILE A 97 -1.38 -14.09 -4.60
CA ILE A 97 -0.14 -13.92 -3.82
C ILE A 97 1.07 -13.76 -4.74
N ALA A 98 1.19 -14.58 -5.78
CA ALA A 98 2.28 -14.45 -6.75
C ALA A 98 2.23 -13.09 -7.49
N GLU A 99 1.05 -12.63 -7.89
CA GLU A 99 0.86 -11.31 -8.48
C GLU A 99 1.21 -10.18 -7.49
N LEU A 100 0.90 -10.35 -6.21
CA LEU A 100 1.27 -9.39 -5.14
C LEU A 100 2.80 -9.33 -4.93
N LEU A 101 3.50 -10.47 -4.97
CA LEU A 101 4.97 -10.53 -4.90
C LEU A 101 5.60 -9.82 -6.11
N GLU A 102 5.02 -9.98 -7.31
CA GLU A 102 5.47 -9.25 -8.51
C GLU A 102 5.31 -7.73 -8.34
N VAL A 103 4.15 -7.26 -7.83
CA VAL A 103 3.93 -5.84 -7.52
C VAL A 103 4.95 -5.34 -6.50
N ARG A 104 5.21 -6.08 -5.43
CA ARG A 104 6.22 -5.78 -4.43
C ARG A 104 7.58 -5.58 -5.08
N ARG A 105 8.02 -6.54 -5.91
CA ARG A 105 9.31 -6.48 -6.61
C ARG A 105 9.43 -5.23 -7.49
N VAL A 106 8.41 -4.91 -8.29
CA VAL A 106 8.40 -3.72 -9.15
C VAL A 106 8.55 -2.44 -8.32
N LEU A 107 7.84 -2.35 -7.19
CA LEU A 107 7.91 -1.20 -6.31
C LEU A 107 9.29 -1.09 -5.63
N GLU A 108 9.77 -2.15 -5.01
CA GLU A 108 11.01 -2.10 -4.20
C GLU A 108 12.25 -1.87 -5.04
N VAL A 109 12.34 -2.49 -6.22
CA VAL A 109 13.44 -2.25 -7.17
C VAL A 109 13.45 -0.81 -7.68
N GLY A 110 12.28 -0.20 -7.88
CA GLY A 110 12.17 1.22 -8.20
C GLY A 110 12.52 2.13 -7.02
N MET A 111 12.02 1.80 -5.83
CA MET A 111 12.24 2.58 -4.62
C MET A 111 13.69 2.59 -4.17
N VAL A 112 14.41 1.45 -4.22
CA VAL A 112 15.81 1.39 -3.79
C VAL A 112 16.73 2.29 -4.61
N LYS A 113 16.44 2.44 -5.91
CA LYS A 113 17.17 3.40 -6.78
C LYS A 113 16.95 4.83 -6.32
N SER A 114 15.68 5.19 -6.12
CA SER A 114 15.32 6.54 -5.65
C SER A 114 15.85 6.79 -4.22
N ALA A 115 15.86 5.80 -3.36
CA ALA A 115 16.44 5.89 -2.03
C ALA A 115 17.96 6.11 -2.10
N ALA A 116 18.69 5.40 -2.95
CA ALA A 116 20.12 5.60 -3.14
C ALA A 116 20.44 7.03 -3.62
N GLU A 117 19.59 7.63 -4.45
CA GLU A 117 19.75 9.01 -4.93
C GLU A 117 19.44 10.05 -3.84
N ASN A 118 18.36 9.86 -3.07
CA ASN A 118 17.76 10.91 -2.26
C ASN A 118 17.95 10.74 -0.74
N ARG A 119 18.53 9.62 -0.28
CA ARG A 119 18.68 9.30 1.14
C ARG A 119 19.37 10.41 1.93
N THR A 120 18.92 10.65 3.13
CA THR A 120 19.56 11.52 4.13
C THR A 120 20.42 10.73 5.10
N MET A 121 21.18 11.41 5.94
CA MET A 121 21.93 10.76 7.03
C MET A 121 20.99 10.16 8.08
N GLU A 122 19.80 10.73 8.26
CA GLU A 122 18.77 10.20 9.16
C GLU A 122 18.20 8.88 8.63
N ASP A 123 17.92 8.80 7.33
CA ASP A 123 17.49 7.55 6.69
C ASP A 123 18.54 6.44 6.84
N LEU A 124 19.83 6.77 6.64
CA LEU A 124 20.92 5.81 6.82
C LEU A 124 21.03 5.33 8.28
N ALA A 125 20.87 6.23 9.24
CA ALA A 125 20.90 5.86 10.66
C ALA A 125 19.75 4.91 11.00
N ALA A 126 18.54 5.16 10.47
CA ALA A 126 17.38 4.31 10.65
C ALA A 126 17.59 2.93 10.00
N LEU A 127 18.03 2.87 8.74
CA LEU A 127 18.34 1.61 8.03
C LEU A 127 19.37 0.77 8.79
N LYS A 128 20.44 1.41 9.28
CA LYS A 128 21.47 0.75 10.07
C LYS A 128 20.93 0.20 11.40
N GLY A 129 20.01 0.93 12.04
CA GLY A 129 19.33 0.47 13.25
C GLY A 129 18.54 -0.80 13.02
N HIS A 130 17.77 -0.88 11.93
CA HIS A 130 17.00 -2.08 11.57
C HIS A 130 17.90 -3.28 11.23
N LEU A 131 19.01 -3.05 10.52
CA LEU A 131 20.00 -4.10 10.27
C LEU A 131 20.58 -4.67 11.57
N GLN A 132 20.93 -3.79 12.51
CA GLN A 132 21.45 -4.21 13.80
C GLN A 132 20.40 -5.00 14.59
N GLU A 133 19.14 -4.56 14.55
CA GLU A 133 18.04 -5.24 15.23
C GLU A 133 17.79 -6.64 14.65
N MET A 134 17.83 -6.81 13.33
CA MET A 134 17.77 -8.13 12.69
C MET A 134 18.93 -9.03 13.14
N TYR A 135 20.14 -8.49 13.19
CA TYR A 135 21.33 -9.24 13.55
C TYR A 135 21.35 -9.66 15.03
N ASP A 136 20.90 -8.79 15.94
CA ASP A 136 20.91 -9.04 17.39
C ASP A 136 19.80 -10.02 17.84
N HIS A 137 18.78 -10.26 17.00
CA HIS A 137 17.62 -11.10 17.34
C HIS A 137 17.47 -12.32 16.42
N THR A 138 18.59 -12.97 16.10
CA THR A 138 18.63 -14.18 15.26
C THR A 138 17.86 -15.36 15.87
N ASP A 139 17.71 -15.37 17.19
CA ASP A 139 16.96 -16.36 17.97
C ASP A 139 15.49 -15.98 18.21
N GLN A 140 15.04 -14.83 17.68
CA GLN A 140 13.69 -14.28 17.86
C GLN A 140 13.05 -13.92 16.52
N PRO A 141 12.56 -14.91 15.75
CA PRO A 141 12.08 -14.72 14.37
C PRO A 141 11.08 -13.58 14.20
N LYS A 142 10.18 -13.38 15.16
CA LYS A 142 9.19 -12.30 15.11
C LYS A 142 9.80 -10.91 15.19
N ILE A 143 10.85 -10.73 15.98
CA ILE A 143 11.54 -9.44 16.10
C ILE A 143 12.34 -9.19 14.84
N ALA A 144 13.04 -10.19 14.34
CA ALA A 144 13.81 -10.11 13.10
C ALA A 144 12.88 -9.77 11.90
N GLU A 145 11.72 -10.38 11.80
CA GLU A 145 10.73 -10.06 10.75
C GLU A 145 10.22 -8.62 10.86
N GLN A 146 9.94 -8.14 12.07
CA GLN A 146 9.50 -6.75 12.26
C GLN A 146 10.59 -5.76 11.84
N ALA A 147 11.85 -6.05 12.14
CA ALA A 147 12.98 -5.23 11.74
C ALA A 147 13.18 -5.26 10.21
N ASP A 148 12.99 -6.41 9.56
CA ASP A 148 12.99 -6.58 8.10
C ASP A 148 11.91 -5.70 7.44
N LEU A 149 10.67 -5.79 7.89
CA LEU A 149 9.57 -4.97 7.40
C LEU A 149 9.85 -3.47 7.58
N ALA A 150 10.44 -3.10 8.72
CA ALA A 150 10.81 -1.71 9.00
C ALA A 150 11.98 -1.24 8.12
N PHE A 151 12.94 -2.10 7.80
CA PHE A 151 14.04 -1.82 6.88
C PHE A 151 13.51 -1.49 5.47
N HIS A 152 12.67 -2.35 4.90
CA HIS A 152 12.07 -2.13 3.59
C HIS A 152 11.17 -0.87 3.57
N TYR A 153 10.41 -0.63 4.64
CA TYR A 153 9.62 0.59 4.75
C TYR A 153 10.48 1.85 4.86
N THR A 154 11.64 1.75 5.50
CA THR A 154 12.60 2.88 5.57
C THR A 154 13.23 3.17 4.20
N ILE A 155 13.46 2.17 3.35
CA ILE A 155 13.83 2.39 1.94
C ILE A 155 12.73 3.19 1.22
N ALA A 156 11.46 2.83 1.43
CA ALA A 156 10.36 3.61 0.85
C ALA A 156 10.34 5.06 1.36
N LYS A 157 10.63 5.31 2.64
CA LYS A 157 10.75 6.65 3.21
C LYS A 157 11.91 7.43 2.61
N ALA A 158 13.06 6.80 2.42
CA ALA A 158 14.27 7.41 1.85
C ALA A 158 14.10 7.84 0.39
N THR A 159 13.02 7.45 -0.28
CA THR A 159 12.63 8.03 -1.58
C THR A 159 12.13 9.46 -1.47
N HIS A 160 11.71 9.90 -0.30
CA HIS A 160 11.01 11.17 -0.04
C HIS A 160 9.79 11.42 -0.92
N ASN A 161 9.18 10.34 -1.43
CA ASN A 161 7.96 10.34 -2.23
C ASN A 161 6.80 9.74 -1.43
N GLU A 162 5.92 10.58 -0.90
CA GLU A 162 4.80 10.16 -0.05
C GLU A 162 3.85 9.16 -0.74
N MET A 163 3.71 9.24 -2.08
CA MET A 163 2.88 8.30 -2.83
C MET A 163 3.49 6.90 -2.88
N LEU A 164 4.80 6.81 -3.13
CA LEU A 164 5.52 5.52 -3.10
C LEU A 164 5.46 4.89 -1.70
N GLN A 165 5.66 5.69 -0.65
CA GLN A 165 5.54 5.24 0.74
C GLN A 165 4.14 4.66 1.03
N SER A 166 3.09 5.34 0.57
CA SER A 166 1.71 4.90 0.78
C SER A 166 1.36 3.64 0.00
N LEU A 167 1.79 3.56 -1.26
CA LEU A 167 1.63 2.35 -2.08
C LEU A 167 2.35 1.16 -1.46
N PHE A 168 3.60 1.34 -1.09
CA PHE A 168 4.40 0.28 -0.47
C PHE A 168 3.81 -0.17 0.86
N LYS A 169 3.38 0.80 1.71
CA LYS A 169 2.71 0.46 2.97
C LYS A 169 1.50 -0.43 2.73
N THR A 170 0.66 -0.11 1.76
CA THR A 170 -0.52 -0.92 1.41
C THR A 170 -0.14 -2.35 1.00
N VAL A 171 0.84 -2.49 0.12
CA VAL A 171 1.35 -3.81 -0.31
C VAL A 171 1.89 -4.58 0.89
N ASN A 172 2.68 -3.93 1.73
CA ASN A 172 3.30 -4.54 2.90
C ASN A 172 2.28 -4.96 3.96
N ASP A 173 1.25 -4.15 4.21
CA ASP A 173 0.15 -4.50 5.14
C ASP A 173 -0.60 -5.75 4.66
N VAL A 174 -0.89 -5.83 3.34
CA VAL A 174 -1.53 -7.02 2.74
C VAL A 174 -0.62 -8.25 2.82
N MET A 175 0.66 -8.10 2.51
CA MET A 175 1.65 -9.17 2.62
C MET A 175 1.73 -9.73 4.04
N SER A 176 1.80 -8.84 5.03
CA SER A 176 1.87 -9.23 6.45
C SER A 176 0.62 -10.00 6.89
N GLU A 177 -0.56 -9.68 6.38
CA GLU A 177 -1.81 -10.39 6.73
C GLU A 177 -1.91 -11.76 6.06
N VAL A 178 -1.47 -11.87 4.80
CA VAL A 178 -1.71 -13.06 3.97
C VAL A 178 -0.64 -14.13 4.14
N ILE A 179 0.60 -13.74 4.29
CA ILE A 179 1.74 -14.68 4.27
C ILE A 179 2.64 -14.59 5.51
N HIS A 180 2.19 -13.91 6.59
CA HIS A 180 2.97 -13.73 7.80
C HIS A 180 3.53 -15.06 8.35
N ASP A 181 2.67 -16.03 8.61
CA ASP A 181 3.09 -17.32 9.18
C ASP A 181 4.05 -18.06 8.23
N THR A 182 3.77 -18.02 6.91
CA THR A 182 4.65 -18.64 5.91
C THR A 182 6.01 -17.96 5.88
N ARG A 183 6.06 -16.63 5.95
CA ARG A 183 7.33 -15.88 6.01
C ARG A 183 8.13 -16.22 7.27
N LEU A 184 7.50 -16.27 8.42
CA LEU A 184 8.18 -16.64 9.66
C LEU A 184 8.85 -18.00 9.55
N ILE A 185 8.13 -19.01 9.07
CA ILE A 185 8.65 -20.37 8.95
C ILE A 185 9.76 -20.45 7.90
N CYS A 186 9.52 -19.90 6.70
CA CYS A 186 10.44 -20.10 5.59
C CYS A 186 11.70 -19.26 5.67
N LEU A 187 11.61 -18.04 6.19
CA LEU A 187 12.68 -17.07 6.10
C LEU A 187 13.46 -16.91 7.41
N TYR A 188 12.83 -17.21 8.54
CA TYR A 188 13.41 -16.90 9.86
C TYR A 188 13.58 -18.10 10.79
N ASP A 189 13.05 -19.27 10.44
CA ASP A 189 13.20 -20.49 11.27
C ASP A 189 14.45 -21.29 10.90
N GLU A 190 14.92 -21.19 9.66
CA GLU A 190 16.17 -21.81 9.21
C GLU A 190 17.35 -20.83 9.29
N GLN A 191 18.36 -21.15 10.09
CA GLN A 191 19.53 -20.29 10.32
C GLN A 191 20.27 -19.93 9.02
N THR A 192 20.44 -20.88 8.09
CA THR A 192 21.13 -20.64 6.81
C THR A 192 20.39 -19.62 5.94
N THR A 193 19.06 -19.67 5.94
CA THR A 193 18.24 -18.70 5.22
C THR A 193 18.35 -17.33 5.86
N PHE A 194 18.30 -17.26 7.18
CA PHE A 194 18.43 -16.03 7.94
C PHE A 194 19.79 -15.34 7.74
N GLU A 195 20.90 -16.09 7.79
CA GLU A 195 22.23 -15.54 7.51
C GLU A 195 22.35 -14.98 6.10
N THR A 196 21.77 -15.67 5.12
CA THR A 196 21.73 -15.21 3.73
C THR A 196 20.93 -13.92 3.59
N LEU A 197 19.75 -13.82 4.22
CA LEU A 197 18.94 -12.61 4.23
C LEU A 197 19.68 -11.42 4.83
N ASN A 198 20.33 -11.62 5.98
CA ASN A 198 21.10 -10.57 6.65
C ASN A 198 22.26 -10.07 5.76
N ALA A 199 22.99 -10.96 5.11
CA ALA A 199 24.05 -10.60 4.17
C ALA A 199 23.49 -9.78 2.98
N GLN A 200 22.33 -10.16 2.45
CA GLN A 200 21.68 -9.45 1.36
C GLN A 200 21.20 -8.06 1.79
N HIS A 201 20.58 -7.92 2.97
CA HIS A 201 20.20 -6.63 3.51
C HIS A 201 21.39 -5.69 3.72
N LEU A 202 22.52 -6.23 4.20
CA LEU A 202 23.76 -5.45 4.32
C LEU A 202 24.26 -4.97 2.95
N HIS A 203 24.17 -5.80 1.90
CA HIS A 203 24.54 -5.39 0.54
C HIS A 203 23.65 -4.26 0.03
N ILE A 204 22.32 -4.32 0.26
CA ILE A 204 21.37 -3.26 -0.09
C ILE A 204 21.76 -1.96 0.64
N PHE A 205 21.97 -2.03 1.95
CA PHE A 205 22.37 -0.87 2.75
C PHE A 205 23.65 -0.22 2.24
N ASN A 206 24.70 -0.99 1.99
CA ASN A 206 25.98 -0.49 1.52
C ASN A 206 25.86 0.22 0.15
N ALA A 207 25.01 -0.31 -0.73
CA ALA A 207 24.74 0.30 -2.02
C ALA A 207 23.98 1.63 -1.89
N ILE A 208 23.00 1.70 -0.98
CA ILE A 208 22.27 2.95 -0.66
C ILE A 208 23.23 3.96 0.00
N GLU A 209 24.04 3.53 0.96
CA GLU A 209 25.00 4.38 1.67
C GLU A 209 25.99 5.02 0.68
N SER A 210 26.55 4.23 -0.23
CA SER A 210 27.49 4.70 -1.26
C SER A 210 26.82 5.43 -2.44
N GLN A 211 25.50 5.57 -2.45
CA GLN A 211 24.71 6.15 -3.56
C GLN A 211 24.97 5.46 -4.90
N ASN A 212 25.25 4.16 -4.88
CA ASN A 212 25.44 3.38 -6.09
C ASN A 212 24.10 2.77 -6.54
N ILE A 213 23.43 3.49 -7.47
CA ILE A 213 22.09 3.15 -7.96
C ILE A 213 22.06 1.76 -8.61
N ASP A 214 23.08 1.42 -9.40
CA ASP A 214 23.12 0.13 -10.11
C ASP A 214 23.32 -1.01 -9.14
N GLN A 215 24.22 -0.88 -8.17
CA GLN A 215 24.41 -1.89 -7.12
C GLN A 215 23.18 -2.01 -6.21
N ALA A 216 22.51 -0.91 -5.88
CA ALA A 216 21.29 -0.95 -5.09
C ALA A 216 20.17 -1.70 -5.82
N ASN A 217 20.03 -1.46 -7.13
CA ASN A 217 19.09 -2.19 -7.98
C ASN A 217 19.40 -3.70 -8.03
N GLU A 218 20.65 -4.07 -8.25
CA GLU A 218 21.08 -5.46 -8.34
C GLU A 218 20.90 -6.18 -7.00
N ALA A 219 21.32 -5.55 -5.90
CA ALA A 219 21.19 -6.12 -4.56
C ALA A 219 19.72 -6.36 -4.17
N MET A 220 18.84 -5.38 -4.42
CA MET A 220 17.41 -5.54 -4.14
C MET A 220 16.77 -6.61 -5.03
N THR A 221 17.11 -6.66 -6.31
CA THR A 221 16.59 -7.68 -7.24
C THR A 221 17.00 -9.08 -6.78
N THR A 222 18.26 -9.27 -6.41
CA THR A 222 18.78 -10.56 -5.92
C THR A 222 18.09 -10.97 -4.62
N HIS A 223 17.90 -10.03 -3.71
CA HIS A 223 17.22 -10.28 -2.43
C HIS A 223 15.76 -10.73 -2.64
N LEU A 224 14.99 -9.99 -3.43
CA LEU A 224 13.58 -10.32 -3.65
C LEU A 224 13.40 -11.62 -4.42
N GLN A 225 14.28 -11.92 -5.39
CA GLN A 225 14.27 -13.21 -6.08
C GLN A 225 14.52 -14.37 -5.10
N PHE A 226 15.50 -14.23 -4.21
CA PHE A 226 15.76 -15.24 -3.18
C PHE A 226 14.54 -15.47 -2.28
N VAL A 227 13.90 -14.39 -1.82
CA VAL A 227 12.67 -14.49 -1.00
C VAL A 227 11.54 -15.19 -1.76
N GLU A 228 11.32 -14.83 -3.04
CA GLU A 228 10.31 -15.48 -3.88
C GLU A 228 10.61 -16.98 -4.07
N ASP A 229 11.86 -17.36 -4.31
CA ASP A 229 12.26 -18.75 -4.51
C ASP A 229 12.03 -19.60 -3.25
N VAL A 230 12.40 -19.07 -2.08
CA VAL A 230 12.17 -19.75 -0.79
C VAL A 230 10.68 -19.94 -0.52
N LEU A 231 9.86 -18.90 -0.70
CA LEU A 231 8.41 -18.98 -0.51
C LEU A 231 7.74 -19.96 -1.49
N ASN A 232 8.16 -19.96 -2.75
CA ASN A 232 7.62 -20.87 -3.77
C ASN A 232 7.98 -22.33 -3.49
N SER A 233 9.20 -22.61 -3.03
CA SER A 233 9.65 -23.98 -2.67
C SER A 233 8.79 -24.53 -1.53
N TYR A 234 8.56 -23.75 -0.48
CA TYR A 234 7.72 -24.16 0.64
C TYR A 234 6.26 -24.44 0.25
N VAL A 235 5.69 -23.58 -0.63
CA VAL A 235 4.31 -23.78 -1.14
C VAL A 235 4.21 -25.02 -2.04
N ALA A 236 5.29 -25.43 -2.72
CA ALA A 236 5.32 -26.65 -3.54
C ALA A 236 5.37 -27.92 -2.67
N GLU A 237 6.18 -27.96 -1.63
CA GLU A 237 6.34 -29.10 -0.72
C GLU A 237 5.04 -29.44 0.05
N GLN A 238 4.24 -28.44 0.40
CA GLN A 238 2.93 -28.67 1.05
C GLN A 238 1.86 -29.31 0.13
N LYS A 239 2.15 -29.55 -1.15
CA LYS A 239 1.24 -30.24 -2.08
C LYS A 239 1.43 -31.75 -2.14
N GLU A 240 2.54 -32.26 -1.63
CA GLU A 240 2.88 -33.69 -1.69
C GLU A 240 2.59 -34.47 -0.38
N GLY A 241 2.13 -33.81 0.63
CA GLY A 241 1.72 -34.40 1.93
C GLY A 241 0.22 -34.27 2.16
#